data_ff8a099989d81a8c09aaf63f5f8b2eae
#
_entry.id   ff8a099989d81a8c09aaf63f5f8b2eae
#
_cell.length_a   1.000
_cell.length_b   1.000
_cell.length_c   1.000
_cell.angle_alpha   90.00
_cell.angle_beta   90.00
_cell.angle_gamma   90.00
#
_symmetry.space_group_name_H-M   'P 1'
#
loop_
_entity.id
_entity.type
_entity.pdbx_description
1 polymer ?
#
loop_
_entity_poly.entity_id
_entity_poly.type
_entity_poly.pdbx_seq_one_letter_code
_entity_poly.pdbx_strand_id
1 'polypeptide(L)'
;MPDIRLIAGNALVLNATYEPLCVVSVRRAAILVLSAKAVCVTDGDGLLHSVREVLPVPSVVRLTRYVRVPYRTHIGMSRRAIFARDGNRCAYCRGPAETIDHVLPRSRGGPHAWDNVVAACAKCNHSKGDKTPAEMGWRLHVVPSAPRGTAWRVLGHRTPDPRWSDWLELPEVA
;
A
#
# COMPACT_ATOMS: atom_id res chain seq x y z
N MET A 1 16.16 30.89 6.26
CA MET A 1 15.57 29.61 6.69
C MET A 1 15.42 28.75 5.45
N PRO A 2 16.15 27.64 5.29
CA PRO A 2 15.91 26.78 4.15
C PRO A 2 14.54 26.12 4.28
N ASP A 3 13.78 26.20 3.21
CA ASP A 3 12.38 25.80 3.15
C ASP A 3 12.26 24.26 3.12
N ILE A 4 12.12 23.64 4.30
CA ILE A 4 11.89 22.19 4.48
C ILE A 4 10.49 21.78 3.95
N ARG A 5 9.73 22.70 3.37
CA ARG A 5 8.31 22.52 3.04
C ARG A 5 8.03 21.70 1.80
N LEU A 6 9.01 21.31 0.98
CA LEU A 6 8.76 20.75 -0.35
C LEU A 6 9.38 19.38 -0.64
N ILE A 7 9.82 18.63 0.37
CA ILE A 7 10.25 17.27 0.09
C ILE A 7 9.04 16.35 0.26
N ALA A 8 8.24 16.31 -0.80
CA ALA A 8 7.20 15.31 -0.96
C ALA A 8 7.88 13.97 -1.29
N GLY A 9 7.50 12.93 -0.60
CA GLY A 9 8.01 11.59 -0.85
C GLY A 9 7.98 10.71 0.40
N ASN A 10 8.17 9.44 0.15
CA ASN A 10 8.21 8.42 1.18
C ASN A 10 9.54 7.69 1.12
N ALA A 11 9.94 7.11 2.24
CA ALA A 11 11.10 6.26 2.37
C ALA A 11 10.71 4.94 3.05
N LEU A 12 11.29 3.85 2.58
CA LEU A 12 11.16 2.54 3.20
C LEU A 12 12.06 2.46 4.42
N VAL A 13 11.53 1.99 5.53
CA VAL A 13 12.29 1.71 6.75
C VAL A 13 12.48 0.21 6.89
N LEU A 14 13.73 -0.21 6.96
CA LEU A 14 14.14 -1.58 7.25
C LEU A 14 14.52 -1.71 8.72
N ASN A 15 14.30 -2.89 9.28
CA ASN A 15 14.85 -3.28 10.57
C ASN A 15 16.38 -3.44 10.48
N ALA A 16 17.06 -3.59 11.61
CA ALA A 16 18.49 -3.90 11.64
C ALA A 16 18.83 -5.19 10.88
N THR A 17 17.90 -6.11 10.76
CA THR A 17 17.97 -7.38 10.01
C THR A 17 17.59 -7.26 8.53
N TYR A 18 17.43 -6.04 8.00
CA TYR A 18 16.95 -5.74 6.63
C TYR A 18 15.51 -6.14 6.33
N GLU A 19 14.73 -6.54 7.31
CA GLU A 19 13.30 -6.80 7.13
C GLU A 19 12.52 -5.49 6.93
N PRO A 20 11.67 -5.38 5.92
CA PRO A 20 10.83 -4.20 5.71
C PRO A 20 9.85 -4.01 6.87
N LEU A 21 9.84 -2.82 7.46
CA LEU A 21 8.98 -2.49 8.61
C LEU A 21 7.79 -1.62 8.25
N CYS A 22 8.06 -0.48 7.65
CA CYS A 22 7.03 0.51 7.33
C CYS A 22 7.53 1.52 6.31
N VAL A 23 6.61 2.34 5.82
CA VAL A 23 6.90 3.50 4.99
C VAL A 23 6.64 4.76 5.79
N VAL A 24 7.60 5.67 5.78
CA VAL A 24 7.54 6.97 6.46
C VAL A 24 7.76 8.11 5.44
N SER A 25 7.47 9.34 5.83
CA SER A 25 7.87 10.49 4.99
C SER A 25 9.40 10.60 4.91
N VAL A 26 9.92 11.12 3.80
CA VAL A 26 11.34 11.43 3.61
C VAL A 26 11.88 12.26 4.77
N ARG A 27 11.12 13.27 5.23
CA ARG A 27 11.48 14.08 6.39
C ARG A 27 11.73 13.22 7.64
N ARG A 28 10.86 12.24 7.91
CA ARG A 28 11.01 11.34 9.06
C ARG A 28 12.23 10.45 8.92
N ALA A 29 12.48 9.93 7.71
CA ALA A 29 13.67 9.12 7.41
C ALA A 29 14.96 9.92 7.60
N ALA A 30 15.01 11.15 7.10
CA ALA A 30 16.15 12.05 7.30
C ALA A 30 16.43 12.32 8.79
N ILE A 31 15.40 12.56 9.60
CA ILE A 31 15.56 12.73 11.06
C ILE A 31 16.14 11.48 11.70
N LEU A 32 15.74 10.29 11.27
CA LEU A 32 16.28 9.03 11.78
C LEU A 32 17.78 8.90 11.44
N VAL A 33 18.18 9.28 10.22
CA VAL A 33 19.58 9.26 9.79
C VAL A 33 20.42 10.30 10.56
N LEU A 34 19.96 11.55 10.62
CA LEU A 34 20.65 12.64 11.34
C LEU A 34 20.80 12.38 12.84
N SER A 35 19.86 11.64 13.43
CA SER A 35 19.91 11.23 14.84
C SER A 35 20.67 9.93 15.09
N ALA A 36 21.38 9.40 14.10
CA ALA A 36 22.12 8.14 14.13
C ALA A 36 21.26 6.91 14.54
N LYS A 37 19.93 7.00 14.39
CA LYS A 37 18.98 5.89 14.64
C LYS A 37 18.78 5.00 13.43
N ALA A 38 19.17 5.49 12.24
CA ALA A 38 19.16 4.74 11.00
C ALA A 38 20.38 5.12 10.14
N VAL A 39 20.71 4.26 9.21
CA VAL A 39 21.67 4.53 8.12
C VAL A 39 20.93 4.55 6.79
N CYS A 40 21.35 5.41 5.86
CA CYS A 40 20.82 5.39 4.51
C CYS A 40 21.38 4.16 3.78
N VAL A 41 20.50 3.41 3.12
CA VAL A 41 20.85 2.22 2.32
C VAL A 41 20.73 2.52 0.84
N THR A 42 19.70 3.28 0.47
CA THR A 42 19.48 3.71 -0.92
C THR A 42 19.06 5.16 -0.94
N ASP A 43 19.75 5.94 -1.74
CA ASP A 43 19.42 7.33 -1.97
C ASP A 43 18.24 7.48 -2.91
N GLY A 44 17.46 8.52 -2.69
CA GLY A 44 16.40 8.99 -3.58
C GLY A 44 16.90 10.16 -4.45
N ASP A 45 15.96 10.84 -5.09
CA ASP A 45 16.28 11.96 -5.95
C ASP A 45 16.40 13.26 -5.14
N GLY A 46 17.49 13.99 -5.38
CA GLY A 46 17.74 15.30 -4.80
C GLY A 46 18.53 15.30 -3.50
N LEU A 47 18.72 16.48 -2.94
CA LEU A 47 19.52 16.74 -1.75
C LEU A 47 18.69 17.43 -0.67
N LEU A 48 18.94 17.06 0.56
CA LEU A 48 18.44 17.70 1.77
C LEU A 48 19.50 18.65 2.30
N HIS A 49 19.16 19.92 2.40
CA HIS A 49 20.03 20.92 2.99
C HIS A 49 19.63 21.17 4.45
N SER A 50 20.54 20.89 5.36
CA SER A 50 20.45 21.31 6.76
C SER A 50 21.39 22.48 7.03
N VAL A 51 21.31 23.07 8.22
CA VAL A 51 22.22 24.18 8.61
C VAL A 51 23.69 23.75 8.65
N ARG A 52 23.95 22.46 8.81
CA ARG A 52 25.30 21.93 9.02
C ARG A 52 25.75 20.95 7.95
N GLU A 53 24.82 20.33 7.25
CA GLU A 53 25.13 19.22 6.33
C GLU A 53 24.20 19.21 5.13
N VAL A 54 24.69 18.69 4.03
CA VAL A 54 23.92 18.34 2.84
C VAL A 54 23.87 16.83 2.76
N LEU A 55 22.68 16.26 2.72
CA LEU A 55 22.45 14.82 2.68
C LEU A 55 21.66 14.44 1.43
N PRO A 56 21.92 13.31 0.79
CA PRO A 56 21.00 12.76 -0.20
C PRO A 56 19.61 12.53 0.41
N VAL A 57 18.59 12.70 -0.38
CA VAL A 57 17.23 12.33 0.02
C VAL A 57 17.19 10.82 0.25
N PRO A 58 16.87 10.30 1.44
CA PRO A 58 16.85 8.87 1.66
C PRO A 58 15.60 8.24 1.03
N SER A 59 15.78 7.20 0.19
CA SER A 59 14.70 6.35 -0.31
C SER A 59 14.51 5.10 0.56
N VAL A 60 15.63 4.50 1.03
CA VAL A 60 15.59 3.36 1.94
C VAL A 60 16.53 3.61 3.11
N VAL A 61 16.04 3.43 4.32
CA VAL A 61 16.83 3.56 5.55
C VAL A 61 16.73 2.28 6.39
N ARG A 62 17.83 1.87 7.01
CA ARG A 62 17.90 0.74 7.92
C ARG A 62 18.14 1.20 9.34
N LEU A 63 17.34 0.73 10.28
CA LEU A 63 17.52 1.02 11.70
C LEU A 63 18.87 0.47 12.22
N THR A 64 19.52 1.21 13.10
CA THR A 64 20.77 0.78 13.75
C THR A 64 20.53 -0.23 14.86
N ARG A 65 19.31 -0.30 15.38
CA ARG A 65 18.90 -1.26 16.42
C ARG A 65 17.67 -2.04 15.96
N TYR A 66 17.63 -3.31 16.35
CA TYR A 66 16.47 -4.16 16.09
C TYR A 66 15.24 -3.67 16.86
N VAL A 67 14.12 -3.57 16.16
CA VAL A 67 12.82 -3.23 16.75
C VAL A 67 11.89 -4.41 16.57
N ARG A 68 11.39 -4.95 17.67
CA ARG A 68 10.34 -5.97 17.65
C ARG A 68 9.02 -5.32 17.28
N VAL A 69 8.53 -5.61 16.07
CA VAL A 69 7.20 -5.17 15.63
C VAL A 69 6.20 -6.27 15.93
N PRO A 70 5.10 -5.98 16.65
CA PRO A 70 4.06 -6.98 16.84
C PRO A 70 3.52 -7.42 15.47
N TYR A 71 3.49 -8.73 15.25
CA TYR A 71 2.99 -9.29 14.00
C TYR A 71 1.49 -8.97 13.87
N ARG A 72 1.16 -8.01 13.01
CA ARG A 72 -0.23 -7.73 12.67
C ARG A 72 -0.66 -8.74 11.60
N THR A 73 -1.42 -9.74 12.00
CA THR A 73 -1.99 -10.76 11.11
C THR A 73 -3.07 -10.20 10.19
N HIS A 74 -3.70 -9.10 10.56
CA HIS A 74 -4.83 -8.52 9.83
C HIS A 74 -4.45 -7.21 9.14
N ILE A 75 -4.59 -7.20 7.83
CA ILE A 75 -4.55 -5.97 7.03
C ILE A 75 -5.93 -5.33 7.15
N GLY A 76 -5.97 -4.09 7.65
CA GLY A 76 -7.21 -3.35 7.77
C GLY A 76 -7.88 -3.14 6.41
N MET A 77 -9.16 -3.53 6.30
CA MET A 77 -9.93 -3.31 5.08
C MET A 77 -10.32 -1.83 4.98
N SER A 78 -9.96 -1.21 3.87
CA SER A 78 -10.35 0.15 3.53
C SER A 78 -10.67 0.22 2.04
N ARG A 79 -11.45 1.22 1.64
CA ARG A 79 -11.74 1.48 0.22
C ARG A 79 -10.46 1.51 -0.63
N ARG A 80 -9.43 2.24 -0.18
CA ARG A 80 -8.15 2.35 -0.89
C ARG A 80 -7.44 1.00 -1.00
N ALA A 81 -7.46 0.20 0.04
CA ALA A 81 -6.84 -1.12 0.04
C ALA A 81 -7.57 -2.10 -0.90
N ILE A 82 -8.91 -2.05 -0.98
CA ILE A 82 -9.69 -2.84 -1.92
C ILE A 82 -9.37 -2.43 -3.37
N PHE A 83 -9.31 -1.12 -3.65
CA PHE A 83 -8.97 -0.62 -4.98
C PHE A 83 -7.55 -1.03 -5.39
N ALA A 84 -6.58 -0.91 -4.48
CA ALA A 84 -5.21 -1.32 -4.75
C ALA A 84 -5.11 -2.84 -5.00
N ARG A 85 -5.83 -3.68 -4.23
CA ARG A 85 -5.88 -5.13 -4.43
C ARG A 85 -6.40 -5.49 -5.82
N ASP A 86 -7.44 -4.79 -6.29
CA ASP A 86 -8.12 -5.08 -7.54
C ASP A 86 -7.54 -4.28 -8.73
N GLY A 87 -6.35 -3.66 -8.54
CA GLY A 87 -5.67 -2.89 -9.57
C GLY A 87 -6.43 -1.67 -10.07
N ASN A 88 -7.30 -1.06 -9.23
CA ASN A 88 -8.22 0.02 -9.60
C ASN A 88 -9.17 -0.35 -10.76
N ARG A 89 -9.43 -1.65 -10.96
CA ARG A 89 -10.28 -2.19 -12.01
C ARG A 89 -11.56 -2.78 -11.43
N CYS A 90 -12.65 -2.61 -12.17
CA CYS A 90 -13.93 -3.23 -11.85
C CYS A 90 -13.81 -4.77 -11.95
N ALA A 91 -14.18 -5.47 -10.89
CA ALA A 91 -14.15 -6.93 -10.84
C ALA A 91 -15.09 -7.61 -11.85
N TYR A 92 -16.04 -6.88 -12.41
CA TYR A 92 -17.06 -7.42 -13.34
C TYR A 92 -16.73 -7.13 -14.80
N CYS A 93 -16.29 -5.92 -15.14
CA CYS A 93 -16.07 -5.52 -16.55
C CYS A 93 -14.65 -5.07 -16.87
N ARG A 94 -13.74 -5.04 -15.88
CA ARG A 94 -12.35 -4.58 -16.03
C ARG A 94 -12.18 -3.10 -16.35
N GLY A 95 -13.25 -2.34 -16.47
CA GLY A 95 -13.20 -0.88 -16.58
C GLY A 95 -12.69 -0.21 -15.29
N PRO A 96 -12.50 1.12 -15.29
CA PRO A 96 -12.11 1.85 -14.09
C PRO A 96 -13.08 1.61 -12.94
N ALA A 97 -12.56 1.37 -11.73
CA ALA A 97 -13.37 1.19 -10.53
C ALA A 97 -13.58 2.54 -9.83
N GLU A 98 -14.82 2.78 -9.38
CA GLU A 98 -15.24 4.00 -8.70
C GLU A 98 -15.93 3.72 -7.37
N THR A 99 -16.43 2.50 -7.17
CA THR A 99 -17.20 2.08 -6.01
C THR A 99 -16.66 0.77 -5.45
N ILE A 100 -17.13 0.39 -4.29
CA ILE A 100 -16.97 -0.97 -3.75
C ILE A 100 -18.33 -1.67 -3.76
N ASP A 101 -18.32 -2.96 -4.06
CA ASP A 101 -19.52 -3.78 -4.07
C ASP A 101 -19.34 -5.03 -3.21
N HIS A 102 -20.44 -5.52 -2.64
CA HIS A 102 -20.48 -6.79 -1.92
C HIS A 102 -20.92 -7.89 -2.89
N VAL A 103 -20.09 -8.88 -3.13
CA VAL A 103 -20.37 -10.02 -4.03
C VAL A 103 -21.66 -10.70 -3.63
N LEU A 104 -21.78 -11.12 -2.37
CA LEU A 104 -23.06 -11.41 -1.72
C LEU A 104 -23.60 -10.10 -1.12
N PRO A 105 -24.74 -9.60 -1.55
CA PRO A 105 -25.30 -8.34 -1.08
C PRO A 105 -25.52 -8.31 0.45
N ARG A 106 -25.31 -7.14 1.06
CA ARG A 106 -25.57 -6.94 2.50
C ARG A 106 -27.02 -7.21 2.88
N SER A 107 -27.97 -6.88 2.01
CA SER A 107 -29.39 -7.19 2.17
C SER A 107 -29.68 -8.69 2.29
N ARG A 108 -28.74 -9.52 1.81
CA ARG A 108 -28.81 -10.98 1.87
C ARG A 108 -27.82 -11.59 2.88
N GLY A 109 -27.37 -10.80 3.85
CA GLY A 109 -26.45 -11.24 4.89
C GLY A 109 -24.97 -11.29 4.48
N GLY A 110 -24.59 -10.69 3.35
CA GLY A 110 -23.19 -10.62 2.91
C GLY A 110 -22.32 -9.81 3.89
N PRO A 111 -21.22 -10.39 4.40
CA PRO A 111 -20.35 -9.72 5.35
C PRO A 111 -19.53 -8.61 4.68
N HIS A 112 -19.14 -7.60 5.47
CA HIS A 112 -18.16 -6.62 5.04
C HIS A 112 -16.76 -7.18 5.33
N ALA A 113 -16.29 -8.09 4.49
CA ALA A 113 -15.06 -8.84 4.65
C ALA A 113 -14.28 -8.94 3.33
N TRP A 114 -12.97 -9.21 3.41
CA TRP A 114 -12.08 -9.27 2.26
C TRP A 114 -12.50 -10.26 1.17
N ASP A 115 -13.13 -11.35 1.56
CA ASP A 115 -13.63 -12.43 0.69
C ASP A 115 -15.00 -12.12 0.05
N ASN A 116 -15.63 -11.02 0.46
CA ASN A 116 -16.95 -10.63 -0.06
C ASN A 116 -17.00 -9.23 -0.68
N VAL A 117 -15.91 -8.45 -0.64
CA VAL A 117 -15.91 -7.07 -1.16
C VAL A 117 -14.95 -6.94 -2.33
N VAL A 118 -15.39 -6.28 -3.40
CA VAL A 118 -14.63 -6.04 -4.63
C VAL A 118 -14.74 -4.59 -5.08
N ALA A 119 -13.74 -4.13 -5.85
CA ALA A 119 -13.81 -2.87 -6.55
C ALA A 119 -14.75 -2.99 -7.77
N ALA A 120 -15.62 -2.02 -7.98
CA ALA A 120 -16.60 -2.01 -9.07
C ALA A 120 -16.74 -0.62 -9.70
N CYS A 121 -17.08 -0.55 -10.98
CA CYS A 121 -17.55 0.71 -11.56
C CYS A 121 -19.01 0.99 -11.14
N ALA A 122 -19.42 2.24 -11.18
CA ALA A 122 -20.77 2.64 -10.79
C ALA A 122 -21.86 1.90 -11.59
N LYS A 123 -21.65 1.73 -12.91
CA LYS A 123 -22.58 1.04 -13.80
C LYS A 123 -22.82 -0.42 -13.39
N CYS A 124 -21.74 -1.20 -13.21
CA CYS A 124 -21.89 -2.61 -12.82
C CYS A 124 -22.48 -2.75 -11.42
N ASN A 125 -22.04 -1.92 -10.47
CA ASN A 125 -22.56 -1.96 -9.12
C ASN A 125 -24.06 -1.65 -9.07
N HIS A 126 -24.50 -0.62 -9.78
CA HIS A 126 -25.91 -0.26 -9.89
C HIS A 126 -26.74 -1.35 -10.59
N SER A 127 -26.25 -1.91 -11.72
CA SER A 127 -26.95 -2.96 -12.46
C SER A 127 -27.06 -4.25 -11.66
N LYS A 128 -26.08 -4.58 -10.83
CA LYS A 128 -26.12 -5.77 -9.98
C LYS A 128 -27.16 -5.63 -8.86
N GLY A 129 -27.20 -4.46 -8.22
CA GLY A 129 -28.13 -4.21 -7.12
C GLY A 129 -27.99 -5.24 -5.99
N ASP A 130 -29.08 -5.89 -5.65
CA ASP A 130 -29.19 -6.91 -4.60
C ASP A 130 -29.03 -8.36 -5.11
N LYS A 131 -28.62 -8.53 -6.37
CA LYS A 131 -28.36 -9.84 -6.98
C LYS A 131 -26.93 -10.27 -6.78
N THR A 132 -26.70 -11.58 -6.80
CA THR A 132 -25.35 -12.15 -6.86
C THR A 132 -24.81 -12.14 -8.29
N PRO A 133 -23.50 -12.22 -8.51
CA PRO A 133 -22.92 -12.36 -9.86
C PRO A 133 -23.46 -13.57 -10.61
N ALA A 134 -23.72 -14.67 -9.92
CA ALA A 134 -24.28 -15.89 -10.53
C ALA A 134 -25.69 -15.65 -11.09
N GLU A 135 -26.55 -14.95 -10.36
CA GLU A 135 -27.90 -14.58 -10.80
C GLU A 135 -27.88 -13.60 -11.99
N MET A 136 -26.80 -12.85 -12.14
CA MET A 136 -26.57 -11.96 -13.29
C MET A 136 -25.90 -12.65 -14.47
N GLY A 137 -25.48 -13.91 -14.34
CA GLY A 137 -24.65 -14.59 -15.33
C GLY A 137 -23.24 -14.00 -15.47
N TRP A 138 -22.78 -13.27 -14.44
CA TRP A 138 -21.48 -12.60 -14.46
C TRP A 138 -20.40 -13.45 -13.82
N ARG A 139 -19.18 -13.31 -14.34
CA ARG A 139 -17.96 -13.85 -13.72
C ARG A 139 -17.16 -12.74 -13.06
N LEU A 140 -16.60 -13.06 -11.90
CA LEU A 140 -15.61 -12.21 -11.27
C LEU A 140 -14.25 -12.41 -11.97
N HIS A 141 -13.61 -11.30 -12.34
CA HIS A 141 -12.23 -11.31 -12.83
C HIS A 141 -11.19 -11.37 -11.72
N VAL A 142 -11.60 -11.15 -10.48
CA VAL A 142 -10.77 -11.18 -9.28
C VAL A 142 -11.46 -12.05 -8.24
N VAL A 143 -10.73 -12.99 -7.66
CA VAL A 143 -11.23 -13.75 -6.51
C VAL A 143 -11.03 -12.89 -5.26
N PRO A 144 -12.10 -12.42 -4.60
CA PRO A 144 -11.95 -11.58 -3.42
C PRO A 144 -11.31 -12.38 -2.28
N SER A 145 -10.19 -11.88 -1.77
CA SER A 145 -9.47 -12.46 -0.65
C SER A 145 -8.68 -11.39 0.08
N ALA A 146 -8.28 -11.67 1.31
CA ALA A 146 -7.38 -10.76 2.02
C ALA A 146 -6.01 -10.71 1.31
N PRO A 147 -5.46 -9.51 1.09
CA PRO A 147 -4.12 -9.40 0.52
C PRO A 147 -3.09 -10.08 1.43
N ARG A 148 -2.08 -10.69 0.83
CA ARG A 148 -1.01 -11.42 1.53
C ARG A 148 0.35 -10.83 1.17
N GLY A 149 1.37 -11.19 1.95
CA GLY A 149 2.76 -10.82 1.69
C GLY A 149 3.23 -9.58 2.45
N THR A 150 4.56 -9.45 2.50
CA THR A 150 5.26 -8.37 3.22
C THR A 150 5.00 -7.02 2.59
N ALA A 151 4.95 -6.94 1.26
CA ALA A 151 4.67 -5.72 0.52
C ALA A 151 3.33 -5.10 0.95
N TRP A 152 2.26 -5.87 1.00
CA TRP A 152 0.95 -5.39 1.45
C TRP A 152 0.96 -4.92 2.92
N ARG A 153 1.68 -5.62 3.77
CA ARG A 153 1.79 -5.26 5.19
C ARG A 153 2.51 -3.93 5.38
N VAL A 154 3.53 -3.66 4.58
CA VAL A 154 4.39 -2.47 4.68
C VAL A 154 3.81 -1.29 3.91
N LEU A 155 3.37 -1.52 2.68
CA LEU A 155 2.87 -0.49 1.77
C LEU A 155 1.39 -0.15 2.01
N GLY A 156 0.58 -1.16 2.38
CA GLY A 156 -0.88 -1.03 2.37
C GLY A 156 -1.36 -0.73 0.95
N HIS A 157 -1.91 0.47 0.77
CA HIS A 157 -2.42 0.95 -0.53
C HIS A 157 -1.46 1.92 -1.25
N ARG A 158 -0.22 2.09 -0.76
CA ARG A 158 0.75 3.01 -1.36
C ARG A 158 1.37 2.38 -2.59
N THR A 159 1.62 3.20 -3.60
CA THR A 159 2.45 2.79 -4.75
C THR A 159 3.89 2.66 -4.28
N PRO A 160 4.54 1.52 -4.49
CA PRO A 160 5.94 1.36 -4.12
C PRO A 160 6.84 2.23 -5.01
N ASP A 161 7.90 2.74 -4.44
CA ASP A 161 9.00 3.30 -5.23
C ASP A 161 9.76 2.12 -5.89
N PRO A 162 10.11 2.17 -7.18
CA PRO A 162 10.86 1.10 -7.84
C PRO A 162 12.17 0.72 -7.12
N ARG A 163 12.78 1.67 -6.43
CA ARG A 163 14.01 1.48 -5.64
C ARG A 163 13.82 0.56 -4.42
N TRP A 164 12.58 0.20 -4.09
CA TRP A 164 12.27 -0.69 -2.95
C TRP A 164 12.13 -2.16 -3.35
N SER A 165 12.26 -2.48 -4.66
CA SER A 165 12.09 -3.84 -5.19
C SER A 165 12.95 -4.91 -4.50
N ASP A 166 14.18 -4.55 -4.14
CA ASP A 166 15.12 -5.49 -3.52
C ASP A 166 14.71 -5.96 -2.11
N TRP A 167 13.79 -5.22 -1.47
CA TRP A 167 13.30 -5.51 -0.11
C TRP A 167 11.83 -5.87 -0.05
N LEU A 168 11.09 -5.63 -1.12
CA LEU A 168 9.66 -5.91 -1.19
C LEU A 168 9.41 -6.89 -2.34
N GLU A 169 8.88 -8.06 -2.01
CA GLU A 169 8.29 -8.96 -3.02
C GLU A 169 7.07 -8.25 -3.62
N LEU A 170 7.31 -7.45 -4.65
CA LEU A 170 6.23 -6.79 -5.36
C LEU A 170 5.56 -7.82 -6.29
N PRO A 171 4.21 -7.86 -6.33
CA PRO A 171 3.53 -8.68 -7.34
C PRO A 171 3.94 -8.17 -8.72
N GLU A 172 4.32 -9.08 -9.61
CA GLU A 172 4.54 -8.74 -11.01
C GLU A 172 3.28 -8.07 -11.55
N VAL A 173 3.46 -6.87 -12.09
CA VAL A 173 2.39 -6.13 -12.76
C VAL A 173 2.18 -6.79 -14.12
N ALA A 174 1.17 -7.64 -14.20
CA ALA A 174 0.73 -8.26 -15.46
C ALA A 174 -0.06 -7.24 -16.32
#